data_c8c6b8f5d9c088040d2f2b84fb83b6f1
#
_entry.id   c8c6b8f5d9c088040d2f2b84fb83b6f1
#
_cell.length_a   1.000
_cell.length_b   1.000
_cell.length_c   1.000
_cell.angle_alpha   90.00
_cell.angle_beta   90.00
_cell.angle_gamma   90.00
#
_symmetry.space_group_name_H-M   'P 1'
#
loop_
_entity.id
_entity.type
_entity.pdbx_description
1 polymer ?
#
loop_
_entity_poly.entity_id
_entity_poly.type
_entity_poly.pdbx_seq_one_letter_code
_entity_poly.pdbx_strand_id
1 'polypeptide(L)'
;ELVLVNFHLEAYDDGEGKVAQTRQLVELMKAEYRKGNYVIAGGDFNQTFAEAAHIGGSWEGKWTPGVFAEDELPHYIDLVYDGTRPSCRSLDQPYTGDRKNHAFYLIDGFLMTDNVKLNHVETVDLNFEYSDHNPVMVQVTLQ
;
A
#
# COMPACT_ATOMS: atom_id res chain seq x y z
N GLU A 1 6.87 -19.26 12.13
CA GLU A 1 5.54 -19.26 11.53
C GLU A 1 5.44 -18.12 10.50
N LEU A 2 4.48 -18.21 9.55
CA LEU A 2 4.11 -17.12 8.65
C LEU A 2 2.92 -16.37 9.24
N VAL A 3 3.07 -15.08 9.44
CA VAL A 3 2.03 -14.16 9.91
C VAL A 3 1.63 -13.26 8.75
N LEU A 4 0.36 -13.38 8.33
CA LEU A 4 -0.24 -12.52 7.31
C LEU A 4 -1.19 -11.53 7.96
N VAL A 5 -1.00 -10.25 7.68
CA VAL A 5 -1.84 -9.16 8.16
C VAL A 5 -2.48 -8.48 6.96
N ASN A 6 -3.79 -8.33 6.97
CA ASN A 6 -4.50 -7.50 6.01
C ASN A 6 -4.98 -6.23 6.71
N PHE A 7 -4.81 -5.07 6.07
CA PHE A 7 -5.19 -3.79 6.66
C PHE A 7 -5.79 -2.82 5.63
N HIS A 8 -6.52 -1.87 6.15
CA HIS A 8 -7.00 -0.68 5.45
C HIS A 8 -6.85 0.49 6.42
N LEU A 9 -5.89 1.38 6.18
CA LEU A 9 -5.65 2.54 7.03
C LEU A 9 -6.71 3.61 6.81
N GLU A 10 -6.87 4.49 7.81
CA GLU A 10 -7.86 5.58 7.80
C GLU A 10 -7.77 6.43 6.54
N ALA A 11 -8.92 6.67 5.89
CA ALA A 11 -8.97 7.34 4.60
C ALA A 11 -8.97 8.88 4.69
N TYR A 12 -9.87 9.42 5.49
CA TYR A 12 -10.28 10.84 5.43
C TYR A 12 -9.99 11.64 6.71
N ASP A 13 -9.06 11.15 7.52
CA ASP A 13 -8.63 11.85 8.72
C ASP A 13 -7.63 13.01 8.40
N ASP A 14 -7.25 13.73 9.43
CA ASP A 14 -6.20 14.77 9.35
C ASP A 14 -4.77 14.21 9.27
N GLY A 15 -4.61 12.89 9.20
CA GLY A 15 -3.35 12.15 9.19
C GLY A 15 -2.97 11.52 10.53
N GLU A 16 -3.54 11.95 11.65
CA GLU A 16 -3.20 11.41 12.97
C GLU A 16 -3.64 9.95 13.14
N GLY A 17 -4.83 9.60 12.64
CA GLY A 17 -5.34 8.22 12.66
C GLY A 17 -4.44 7.26 11.90
N LYS A 18 -4.02 7.61 10.68
CA LYS A 18 -3.08 6.82 9.88
C LYS A 18 -1.74 6.59 10.58
N VAL A 19 -1.18 7.64 11.18
CA VAL A 19 0.07 7.54 11.93
C VAL A 19 -0.06 6.60 13.12
N ALA A 20 -1.15 6.69 13.87
CA ALA A 20 -1.41 5.81 15.01
C ALA A 20 -1.60 4.36 14.57
N GLN A 21 -2.37 4.11 13.50
CA GLN A 21 -2.58 2.78 12.93
C GLN A 21 -1.28 2.18 12.36
N THR A 22 -0.47 2.98 11.66
CA THR A 22 0.84 2.54 11.16
C THR A 22 1.75 2.12 12.30
N ARG A 23 1.80 2.89 13.40
CA ARG A 23 2.59 2.53 14.59
C ARG A 23 2.11 1.22 15.20
N GLN A 24 0.81 0.99 15.32
CA GLN A 24 0.27 -0.28 15.84
C GLN A 24 0.66 -1.46 14.93
N LEU A 25 0.57 -1.28 13.60
CA LEU A 25 0.97 -2.29 12.64
C LEU A 25 2.46 -2.63 12.75
N VAL A 26 3.32 -1.61 12.80
CA VAL A 26 4.77 -1.79 12.95
C VAL A 26 5.10 -2.47 14.28
N GLU A 27 4.46 -2.11 15.39
CA GLU A 27 4.69 -2.79 16.69
C GLU A 27 4.25 -4.26 16.67
N LEU A 28 3.14 -4.59 16.00
CA LEU A 28 2.74 -5.98 15.76
C LEU A 28 3.82 -6.74 14.96
N MET A 29 4.27 -6.18 13.85
CA MET A 29 5.31 -6.79 13.02
C MET A 29 6.61 -7.01 13.80
N LYS A 30 7.05 -6.02 14.60
CA LYS A 30 8.21 -6.12 15.48
C LYS A 30 8.06 -7.24 16.51
N ALA A 31 6.87 -7.37 17.10
CA ALA A 31 6.60 -8.40 18.10
C ALA A 31 6.67 -9.81 17.49
N GLU A 32 6.11 -9.99 16.30
CA GLU A 32 6.14 -11.27 15.59
C GLU A 32 7.54 -11.60 15.04
N TYR A 33 8.24 -10.62 14.50
CA TYR A 33 9.62 -10.80 14.02
C TYR A 33 10.57 -11.24 15.14
N ARG A 34 10.45 -10.68 16.35
CA ARG A 34 11.25 -11.09 17.53
C ARG A 34 11.03 -12.55 17.95
N LYS A 35 9.90 -13.15 17.59
CA LYS A 35 9.61 -14.57 17.79
C LYS A 35 10.24 -15.46 16.71
N GLY A 36 10.88 -14.88 15.71
CA GLY A 36 11.41 -15.57 14.54
C GLY A 36 10.35 -15.89 13.48
N ASN A 37 9.21 -15.20 13.52
CA ASN A 37 8.17 -15.37 12.52
C ASN A 37 8.49 -14.54 11.26
N TYR A 38 7.97 -15.02 10.12
CA TYR A 38 7.93 -14.28 8.86
C TYR A 38 6.67 -13.42 8.87
N VAL A 39 6.79 -12.11 8.58
CA VAL A 39 5.62 -11.23 8.63
C VAL A 39 5.44 -10.53 7.29
N ILE A 40 4.24 -10.63 6.76
CA ILE A 40 3.79 -9.90 5.57
C ILE A 40 2.49 -9.18 5.93
N ALA A 41 2.50 -7.86 5.83
CA ALA A 41 1.32 -7.04 6.02
C ALA A 41 1.00 -6.33 4.70
N GLY A 42 -0.20 -6.56 4.15
CA GLY A 42 -0.63 -5.98 2.87
C GLY A 42 -1.97 -5.31 2.96
N GLY A 43 -2.16 -4.23 2.21
CA GLY A 43 -3.42 -3.51 2.18
C GLY A 43 -3.35 -2.12 1.59
N ASP A 44 -4.42 -1.37 1.81
CA ASP A 44 -4.57 0.03 1.44
C ASP A 44 -3.98 0.93 2.53
N PHE A 45 -2.92 1.65 2.18
CA PHE A 45 -2.26 2.61 3.08
C PHE A 45 -3.01 3.95 3.17
N ASN A 46 -3.91 4.25 2.21
CA ASN A 46 -4.48 5.58 2.00
C ASN A 46 -3.42 6.70 1.97
N GLN A 47 -2.20 6.34 1.60
CA GLN A 47 -1.03 7.18 1.42
C GLN A 47 -0.26 6.71 0.19
N THR A 48 0.28 7.64 -0.58
CA THR A 48 1.20 7.29 -1.67
C THR A 48 2.61 7.07 -1.11
N PHE A 49 3.50 6.55 -1.93
CA PHE A 49 4.89 6.29 -1.58
C PHE A 49 5.78 7.34 -2.24
N ALA A 50 6.86 7.75 -1.58
CA ALA A 50 7.67 8.91 -1.99
C ALA A 50 8.17 8.79 -3.46
N GLU A 51 8.67 7.62 -3.85
CA GLU A 51 9.17 7.38 -5.21
C GLU A 51 8.05 7.16 -6.25
N ALA A 52 6.82 6.89 -5.80
CA ALA A 52 5.66 6.62 -6.64
C ALA A 52 4.69 7.79 -6.79
N ALA A 53 4.94 8.92 -6.13
CA ALA A 53 4.05 10.08 -6.17
C ALA A 53 3.78 10.63 -7.59
N HIS A 54 4.66 10.35 -8.54
CA HIS A 54 4.51 10.71 -9.95
C HIS A 54 3.48 9.84 -10.72
N ILE A 55 3.05 8.69 -10.17
CA ILE A 55 2.14 7.73 -10.84
C ILE A 55 0.67 8.13 -10.66
N GLY A 56 0.38 9.08 -9.79
CA GLY A 56 -0.99 9.52 -9.52
C GLY A 56 -1.12 10.16 -8.15
N GLY A 57 -0.12 10.96 -7.75
CA GLY A 57 -0.11 11.56 -6.42
C GLY A 57 -0.96 12.81 -6.27
N SER A 58 -1.25 13.54 -7.36
CA SER A 58 -1.97 14.81 -7.28
C SER A 58 -2.80 15.09 -8.52
N TRP A 59 -4.08 15.43 -8.30
CA TRP A 59 -5.02 15.78 -9.36
C TRP A 59 -5.81 17.02 -8.95
N GLU A 60 -5.90 18.00 -9.84
CA GLU A 60 -6.61 19.25 -9.56
C GLU A 60 -8.07 18.97 -9.14
N GLY A 61 -8.47 19.54 -7.99
CA GLY A 61 -9.83 19.39 -7.46
C GLY A 61 -10.19 18.00 -6.95
N LYS A 62 -9.22 17.08 -6.85
CA LYS A 62 -9.41 15.72 -6.32
C LYS A 62 -8.67 15.55 -4.99
N TRP A 63 -9.01 14.48 -4.29
CA TRP A 63 -8.27 14.07 -3.11
C TRP A 63 -6.79 13.82 -3.45
N THR A 64 -5.91 14.26 -2.57
CA THR A 64 -4.47 14.04 -2.69
C THR A 64 -4.01 13.22 -1.48
N PRO A 65 -3.48 12.00 -1.69
CA PRO A 65 -2.96 11.20 -0.59
C PRO A 65 -1.73 11.86 0.05
N GLY A 66 -1.61 11.73 1.35
CA GLY A 66 -0.34 12.00 2.04
C GLY A 66 0.75 11.03 1.58
N VAL A 67 1.99 11.28 1.98
CA VAL A 67 3.12 10.39 1.69
C VAL A 67 3.42 9.52 2.91
N PHE A 68 3.56 8.23 2.69
CA PHE A 68 3.93 7.29 3.75
C PHE A 68 5.37 7.55 4.21
N ALA A 69 5.57 7.60 5.53
CA ALA A 69 6.87 7.88 6.15
C ALA A 69 7.71 6.59 6.22
N GLU A 70 8.29 6.20 5.10
CA GLU A 70 9.11 4.97 4.96
C GLU A 70 10.37 5.04 5.82
N ASP A 71 10.95 6.23 6.01
CA ASP A 71 12.14 6.48 6.83
C ASP A 71 11.92 6.24 8.34
N GLU A 72 10.66 6.15 8.78
CA GLU A 72 10.32 5.76 10.16
C GLU A 72 10.27 4.24 10.37
N LEU A 73 10.37 3.43 9.31
CA LEU A 73 10.35 1.98 9.42
C LEU A 73 11.66 1.45 10.05
N PRO A 74 11.58 0.39 10.87
CA PRO A 74 12.77 -0.35 11.28
C PRO A 74 13.52 -0.91 10.06
N HIS A 75 14.85 -0.94 10.09
CA HIS A 75 15.71 -1.37 8.99
C HIS A 75 15.49 -2.82 8.51
N TYR A 76 14.75 -3.63 9.25
CA TYR A 76 14.35 -4.99 8.90
C TYR A 76 12.90 -5.10 8.43
N ILE A 77 12.23 -3.97 8.14
CA ILE A 77 10.90 -3.94 7.54
C ILE A 77 11.00 -3.14 6.23
N ASP A 78 10.74 -3.81 5.13
CA ASP A 78 10.75 -3.24 3.79
C ASP A 78 9.34 -2.85 3.34
N LEU A 79 9.21 -1.68 2.71
CA LEU A 79 8.02 -1.28 1.96
C LEU A 79 8.12 -1.82 0.54
N VAL A 80 7.08 -2.52 0.08
CA VAL A 80 7.03 -3.19 -1.21
C VAL A 80 5.76 -2.82 -1.95
N TYR A 81 5.89 -2.32 -3.17
CA TYR A 81 4.78 -1.96 -4.06
C TYR A 81 5.21 -2.04 -5.53
N ASP A 82 4.25 -2.09 -6.45
CA ASP A 82 4.52 -1.97 -7.88
C ASP A 82 4.55 -0.49 -8.29
N GLY A 83 5.74 0.07 -8.45
CA GLY A 83 5.97 1.46 -8.86
C GLY A 83 5.69 1.76 -10.33
N THR A 84 5.03 0.88 -11.08
CA THR A 84 4.84 1.04 -12.53
C THR A 84 3.45 1.49 -12.92
N ARG A 85 2.44 1.30 -12.05
CA ARG A 85 1.04 1.62 -12.38
C ARG A 85 0.20 1.91 -11.14
N PRO A 86 -0.92 2.67 -11.27
CA PRO A 86 -1.81 2.96 -10.15
C PRO A 86 -2.55 1.71 -9.67
N SER A 87 -2.81 1.66 -8.37
CA SER A 87 -3.57 0.60 -7.73
C SER A 87 -5.02 0.99 -7.41
N CYS A 88 -5.32 2.29 -7.40
CA CYS A 88 -6.64 2.81 -7.04
C CYS A 88 -7.09 3.91 -8.01
N ARG A 89 -8.41 4.13 -8.14
CA ARG A 89 -9.03 5.26 -8.84
C ARG A 89 -9.98 6.05 -7.94
N SER A 90 -10.27 7.28 -8.33
CA SER A 90 -11.29 8.08 -7.64
C SER A 90 -12.70 7.51 -7.79
N LEU A 91 -13.54 7.75 -6.75
CA LEU A 91 -14.95 7.34 -6.69
C LEU A 91 -15.92 8.52 -6.89
N ASP A 92 -15.42 9.69 -7.28
CA ASP A 92 -16.21 10.92 -7.38
C ASP A 92 -17.26 10.91 -8.51
N GLN A 93 -17.14 9.96 -9.42
CA GLN A 93 -18.12 9.71 -10.49
C GLN A 93 -18.14 8.25 -10.94
N PRO A 94 -19.22 7.77 -11.60
CA PRO A 94 -19.28 6.41 -12.11
C PRO A 94 -18.16 6.12 -13.10
N TYR A 95 -17.51 4.98 -12.95
CA TYR A 95 -16.47 4.54 -13.87
C TYR A 95 -17.05 3.82 -15.08
N THR A 96 -16.73 4.32 -16.27
CA THR A 96 -17.23 3.81 -17.57
C THR A 96 -16.11 3.14 -18.39
N GLY A 97 -14.92 2.94 -17.80
CA GLY A 97 -13.73 2.49 -18.51
C GLY A 97 -12.92 3.63 -19.15
N ASP A 98 -13.46 4.86 -19.17
CA ASP A 98 -12.72 6.04 -19.62
C ASP A 98 -11.88 6.63 -18.48
N ARG A 99 -10.58 6.48 -18.62
CA ARG A 99 -9.60 6.95 -17.61
C ARG A 99 -9.43 8.48 -17.57
N LYS A 100 -9.89 9.21 -18.57
CA LYS A 100 -9.61 10.66 -18.72
C LYS A 100 -10.21 11.53 -17.61
N ASN A 101 -11.31 11.08 -17.02
CA ASN A 101 -12.06 11.85 -16.04
C ASN A 101 -11.89 11.37 -14.60
N HIS A 102 -11.02 10.41 -14.38
CA HIS A 102 -10.73 9.87 -13.06
C HIS A 102 -9.30 10.20 -12.60
N ALA A 103 -9.14 10.49 -11.31
CA ALA A 103 -7.86 10.48 -10.67
C ALA A 103 -7.43 9.03 -10.39
N PHE A 104 -6.13 8.77 -10.47
CA PHE A 104 -5.54 7.47 -10.19
C PHE A 104 -4.47 7.63 -9.14
N TYR A 105 -4.36 6.66 -8.25
CA TYR A 105 -3.47 6.68 -7.10
C TYR A 105 -2.70 5.37 -7.00
N LEU A 106 -1.52 5.42 -6.42
CA LEU A 106 -0.78 4.25 -5.98
C LEU A 106 -0.72 4.32 -4.45
N ILE A 107 -1.57 3.55 -3.78
CA ILE A 107 -1.79 3.57 -2.33
C ILE A 107 -1.87 2.18 -1.71
N ASP A 108 -1.72 1.13 -2.51
CA ASP A 108 -1.73 -0.28 -2.06
C ASP A 108 -0.34 -0.89 -2.15
N GLY A 109 0.02 -1.69 -1.17
CA GLY A 109 1.32 -2.33 -1.09
C GLY A 109 1.47 -3.25 0.11
N PHE A 110 2.72 -3.54 0.46
CA PHE A 110 3.05 -4.45 1.55
C PHE A 110 4.19 -3.89 2.41
N LEU A 111 4.15 -4.25 3.69
CA LEU A 111 5.31 -4.23 4.58
C LEU A 111 5.76 -5.68 4.80
N MET A 112 7.04 -5.95 4.69
CA MET A 112 7.59 -7.29 4.85
C MET A 112 8.83 -7.26 5.73
N THR A 113 9.00 -8.26 6.58
CA THR A 113 10.23 -8.42 7.35
C THR A 113 11.36 -8.99 6.49
N ASP A 114 12.63 -8.67 6.76
CA ASP A 114 13.80 -8.98 5.94
C ASP A 114 14.10 -10.49 5.80
N ASN A 115 13.49 -11.34 6.65
CA ASN A 115 13.50 -12.78 6.50
C ASN A 115 12.49 -13.31 5.44
N VAL A 116 11.73 -12.38 4.82
CA VAL A 116 10.85 -12.65 3.67
C VAL A 116 11.48 -12.04 2.42
N LYS A 117 12.00 -12.87 1.54
CA LYS A 117 12.62 -12.39 0.29
C LYS A 117 11.57 -12.12 -0.77
N LEU A 118 11.52 -10.89 -1.27
CA LEU A 118 10.72 -10.54 -2.44
C LEU A 118 11.30 -11.17 -3.71
N ASN A 119 10.48 -11.88 -4.48
CA ASN A 119 10.81 -12.38 -5.80
C ASN A 119 10.14 -11.55 -6.89
N HIS A 120 8.89 -11.12 -6.68
CA HIS A 120 8.11 -10.35 -7.64
C HIS A 120 6.99 -9.58 -6.94
N VAL A 121 6.69 -8.37 -7.43
CA VAL A 121 5.51 -7.59 -7.06
C VAL A 121 4.86 -7.06 -8.33
N GLU A 122 3.53 -7.10 -8.39
CA GLU A 122 2.76 -6.64 -9.54
C GLU A 122 1.39 -6.14 -9.13
N THR A 123 0.97 -5.00 -9.68
CA THR A 123 -0.43 -4.57 -9.69
C THR A 123 -1.11 -5.16 -10.92
N VAL A 124 -2.05 -6.08 -10.72
CA VAL A 124 -2.78 -6.75 -11.80
C VAL A 124 -3.83 -5.78 -12.37
N ASP A 125 -3.60 -5.28 -13.58
CA ASP A 125 -4.53 -4.31 -14.20
C ASP A 125 -5.80 -5.02 -14.70
N LEU A 126 -6.86 -4.95 -13.91
CA LEU A 126 -8.21 -5.38 -14.26
C LEU A 126 -9.05 -4.22 -14.82
N ASN A 127 -8.41 -3.11 -15.22
CA ASN A 127 -9.06 -1.90 -15.70
C ASN A 127 -10.11 -1.33 -14.71
N PHE A 128 -9.97 -1.63 -13.42
CA PHE A 128 -10.91 -1.20 -12.37
C PHE A 128 -12.39 -1.54 -12.64
N GLU A 129 -12.65 -2.65 -13.34
CA GLU A 129 -13.99 -2.99 -13.84
C GLU A 129 -14.97 -3.28 -12.70
N TYR A 130 -14.51 -3.97 -11.64
CA TYR A 130 -15.37 -4.42 -10.54
C TYR A 130 -15.04 -3.78 -9.20
N SER A 131 -13.99 -2.96 -9.13
CA SER A 131 -13.53 -2.30 -7.91
C SER A 131 -12.83 -0.99 -8.27
N ASP A 132 -12.77 -0.08 -7.34
CA ASP A 132 -11.92 1.11 -7.41
C ASP A 132 -10.45 0.81 -7.11
N HIS A 133 -10.13 -0.41 -6.67
CA HIS A 133 -8.77 -0.92 -6.55
C HIS A 133 -8.50 -2.07 -7.51
N ASN A 134 -7.29 -2.11 -8.05
CA ASN A 134 -6.72 -3.27 -8.72
C ASN A 134 -5.98 -4.16 -7.70
N PRO A 135 -5.99 -5.49 -7.84
CA PRO A 135 -5.23 -6.37 -6.96
C PRO A 135 -3.72 -6.12 -7.04
N VAL A 136 -3.06 -6.09 -5.90
CA VAL A 136 -1.59 -6.12 -5.82
C VAL A 136 -1.13 -7.47 -5.33
N MET A 137 -0.22 -8.10 -6.06
CA MET A 137 0.29 -9.44 -5.81
C MET A 137 1.78 -9.41 -5.49
N VAL A 138 2.19 -10.22 -4.53
CA VAL A 138 3.62 -10.50 -4.28
C VAL A 138 3.90 -11.99 -4.38
N GLN A 139 5.09 -12.30 -4.88
CA GLN A 139 5.69 -13.62 -4.80
C GLN A 139 6.92 -13.54 -3.92
N VAL A 140 7.00 -14.39 -2.92
CA VAL A 140 8.05 -14.35 -1.90
C VAL A 140 8.69 -15.72 -1.66
N THR A 141 9.86 -15.70 -1.04
CA THR A 141 10.52 -16.88 -0.47
C THR A 141 10.80 -16.63 1.01
N LEU A 142 10.38 -17.54 1.88
CA LEU A 142 10.72 -17.50 3.30
C LEU A 142 12.16 -18.01 3.49
N GLN A 143 13.02 -17.26 4.18
CA GLN A 143 14.45 -17.56 4.35
C GLN A 143 14.77 -18.14 5.73
#